data_955e9d6f6432bd09bdae595412b331f2
#
_entry.id   955e9d6f6432bd09bdae595412b331f2
#
_cell.length_a   1.000
_cell.length_b   1.000
_cell.length_c   1.000
_cell.angle_alpha   90.00
_cell.angle_beta   90.00
_cell.angle_gamma   90.00
#
_symmetry.space_group_name_H-M   'P 1'
#
loop_
_entity.id
_entity.type
_entity.pdbx_description
1 polymer ?
#
loop_
_entity_poly.entity_id
_entity_poly.type
_entity_poly.pdbx_seq_one_letter_code
_entity_poly.pdbx_strand_id
1 'polypeptide(L)'
;MTTPEIAIVAPNTLTSLGLQNLLEEIIPMATIRVFRSFAELMDDTPDMYAHYFISSRIYFEHTSFFLPRKPKTIVLAGGDNQPQLSGAPTPKIYQ
;
A
#
# COMPACT_ATOMS: atom_id res chain seq x y z
N MET A 1 -1.02 13.90 -20.88
CA MET A 1 -0.24 13.04 -20.07
C MET A 1 -0.81 12.89 -18.71
N THR A 2 -0.93 11.71 -18.25
CA THR A 2 -1.54 11.49 -16.96
C THR A 2 -0.47 11.30 -15.91
N THR A 3 -0.74 11.76 -14.72
CA THR A 3 0.16 11.53 -13.63
C THR A 3 -0.12 10.16 -13.04
N PRO A 4 0.88 9.50 -12.50
CA PRO A 4 0.64 8.20 -11.89
C PRO A 4 -0.20 8.36 -10.64
N GLU A 5 -1.07 7.40 -10.42
CA GLU A 5 -1.89 7.40 -9.22
C GLU A 5 -1.48 6.23 -8.36
N ILE A 6 -1.31 6.51 -7.10
CA ILE A 6 -0.84 5.52 -6.14
C ILE A 6 -1.85 5.41 -5.03
N ALA A 7 -2.23 4.17 -4.70
CA ALA A 7 -3.16 3.92 -3.61
C ALA A 7 -2.42 3.39 -2.41
N ILE A 8 -2.72 3.94 -1.25
CA ILE A 8 -2.20 3.43 0.00
C ILE A 8 -3.39 2.86 0.74
N VAL A 9 -3.36 1.57 1.06
CA VAL A 9 -4.48 0.94 1.74
C VAL A 9 -3.96 0.40 3.05
N ALA A 10 -4.20 1.11 4.12
CA ALA A 10 -3.71 0.73 5.43
C ALA A 10 -4.58 1.33 6.51
N PRO A 11 -4.94 0.55 7.52
CA PRO A 11 -5.80 1.06 8.58
C PRO A 11 -5.07 1.98 9.54
N ASN A 12 -3.76 1.89 9.60
CA ASN A 12 -3.00 2.68 10.54
C ASN A 12 -2.74 4.07 9.96
N THR A 13 -3.31 5.07 10.59
CA THR A 13 -3.22 6.43 10.09
C THR A 13 -1.78 6.94 10.08
N LEU A 14 -1.04 6.61 11.10
CA LEU A 14 0.32 7.08 11.19
C LEU A 14 1.17 6.51 10.08
N THR A 15 1.01 5.24 9.82
CA THR A 15 1.74 4.58 8.74
C THR A 15 1.37 5.20 7.39
N SER A 16 0.10 5.41 7.15
CA SER A 16 -0.30 5.94 5.86
C SER A 16 0.13 7.38 5.68
N LEU A 17 0.10 8.18 6.73
CA LEU A 17 0.56 9.56 6.62
C LEU A 17 2.05 9.62 6.35
N GLY A 18 2.83 8.81 7.06
CA GLY A 18 4.26 8.78 6.86
C GLY A 18 4.63 8.35 5.46
N LEU A 19 3.95 7.32 4.99
CA LEU A 19 4.22 6.83 3.66
C LEU A 19 3.78 7.83 2.60
N GLN A 20 2.64 8.47 2.82
CA GLN A 20 2.17 9.48 1.89
C GLN A 20 3.17 10.62 1.77
N ASN A 21 3.68 11.10 2.90
CA ASN A 21 4.65 12.16 2.86
C ASN A 21 5.91 11.76 2.13
N LEU A 22 6.37 10.55 2.39
CA LEU A 22 7.58 10.07 1.74
C LEU A 22 7.38 9.96 0.24
N LEU A 23 6.26 9.42 -0.18
CA LEU A 23 6.00 9.26 -1.60
C LEU A 23 5.83 10.60 -2.30
N GLU A 24 5.26 11.56 -1.61
CA GLU A 24 5.12 12.88 -2.20
C GLU A 24 6.46 13.54 -2.41
N GLU A 25 7.42 13.22 -1.57
CA GLU A 25 8.77 13.73 -1.76
C GLU A 25 9.48 13.05 -2.90
N ILE A 26 9.32 11.75 -3.01
CA ILE A 26 10.03 10.99 -4.00
C ILE A 26 9.41 11.13 -5.38
N ILE A 27 8.09 11.16 -5.44
CA ILE A 27 7.38 11.24 -6.69
C ILE A 27 6.40 12.40 -6.61
N PRO A 28 6.87 13.61 -6.70
CA PRO A 28 6.01 14.77 -6.45
C PRO A 28 4.88 14.93 -7.46
N MET A 29 5.00 14.32 -8.62
CA MET A 29 3.96 14.46 -9.60
C MET A 29 2.89 13.39 -9.46
N ALA A 30 3.05 12.44 -8.55
CA ALA A 30 2.05 11.38 -8.38
C ALA A 30 0.88 11.89 -7.58
N THR A 31 -0.28 11.33 -7.86
CA THR A 31 -1.47 11.57 -7.05
C THR A 31 -1.60 10.41 -6.08
N ILE A 32 -1.61 10.70 -4.80
CA ILE A 32 -1.63 9.67 -3.78
C ILE A 32 -2.95 9.70 -3.06
N ARG A 33 -3.63 8.56 -3.02
CA ARG A 33 -4.89 8.44 -2.32
C ARG A 33 -4.75 7.42 -1.21
N VAL A 34 -5.32 7.74 -0.07
CA VAL A 34 -5.18 6.89 1.10
C VAL A 34 -6.53 6.31 1.45
N PHE A 35 -6.56 4.99 1.60
CA PHE A 35 -7.76 4.28 1.99
C PHE A 35 -7.49 3.52 3.27
N ARG A 36 -8.45 3.50 4.15
CA ARG A 36 -8.28 2.83 5.42
C ARG A 36 -8.71 1.39 5.38
N SER A 37 -9.43 0.99 4.37
CA SER A 37 -9.90 -0.38 4.27
C SER A 37 -10.01 -0.77 2.82
N PHE A 38 -10.12 -2.06 2.60
CA PHE A 38 -10.30 -2.56 1.25
C PHE A 38 -11.63 -2.08 0.68
N ALA A 39 -12.63 -1.97 1.52
CA ALA A 39 -13.93 -1.51 1.05
C ALA A 39 -13.85 -0.08 0.51
N GLU A 40 -13.06 0.76 1.15
CA GLU A 40 -12.91 2.11 0.66
C GLU A 40 -12.24 2.13 -0.71
N LEU A 41 -11.26 1.26 -0.91
CA LEU A 41 -10.62 1.17 -2.20
C LEU A 41 -11.61 0.72 -3.27
N MET A 42 -12.45 -0.25 -2.93
CA MET A 42 -13.43 -0.75 -3.90
C MET A 42 -14.47 0.29 -4.26
N ASP A 43 -14.76 1.19 -3.33
CA ASP A 43 -15.73 2.23 -3.60
C ASP A 43 -15.20 3.32 -4.51
N ASP A 44 -13.92 3.36 -4.69
CA ASP A 44 -13.33 4.34 -5.57
C ASP A 44 -13.11 3.68 -6.93
N THR A 45 -11.95 3.85 -7.52
CA THR A 45 -11.65 3.24 -8.81
C THR A 45 -10.48 2.30 -8.63
N PRO A 46 -10.73 1.12 -8.10
CA PRO A 46 -9.64 0.25 -7.65
C PRO A 46 -8.66 -0.16 -8.73
N ASP A 47 -9.07 -0.12 -9.98
CA ASP A 47 -8.16 -0.55 -11.04
C ASP A 47 -7.38 0.57 -11.67
N MET A 48 -7.56 1.78 -11.19
CA MET A 48 -6.93 2.94 -11.82
C MET A 48 -5.54 3.25 -11.34
N TYR A 49 -5.06 2.53 -10.38
CA TYR A 49 -3.81 2.90 -9.75
C TYR A 49 -2.60 2.24 -10.39
N ALA A 50 -1.53 2.99 -10.49
CA ALA A 50 -0.29 2.45 -11.02
C ALA A 50 0.40 1.56 -10.00
N HIS A 51 0.23 1.88 -8.71
CA HIS A 51 0.83 1.10 -7.65
C HIS A 51 -0.08 1.05 -6.45
N TYR A 52 0.01 -0.04 -5.70
CA TYR A 52 -0.75 -0.22 -4.47
C TYR A 52 0.23 -0.50 -3.34
N PHE A 53 0.17 0.32 -2.29
CA PHE A 53 0.95 0.07 -1.08
C PHE A 53 -0.04 -0.38 -0.03
N ILE A 54 -0.01 -1.66 0.34
CA ILE A 54 -1.04 -2.20 1.20
C ILE A 54 -0.48 -2.84 2.44
N SER A 55 -1.20 -2.73 3.53
CA SER A 55 -0.80 -3.44 4.75
C SER A 55 -0.86 -4.93 4.51
N SER A 56 0.00 -5.67 5.18
CA SER A 56 0.05 -7.10 4.98
C SER A 56 -1.26 -7.77 5.32
N ARG A 57 -1.95 -7.27 6.34
CA ARG A 57 -3.21 -7.86 6.71
C ARG A 57 -4.23 -7.74 5.60
N ILE A 58 -4.35 -6.56 5.01
CA ILE A 58 -5.32 -6.36 3.94
C ILE A 58 -4.93 -7.20 2.73
N TYR A 59 -3.65 -7.30 2.47
CA TYR A 59 -3.19 -8.11 1.36
C TYR A 59 -3.59 -9.57 1.55
N PHE A 60 -3.38 -10.11 2.75
CA PHE A 60 -3.73 -11.49 2.98
C PHE A 60 -5.23 -11.73 2.99
N GLU A 61 -5.99 -10.76 3.42
CA GLU A 61 -7.44 -10.92 3.42
C GLU A 61 -8.03 -10.81 2.03
N HIS A 62 -7.35 -10.15 1.12
CA HIS A 62 -7.89 -9.95 -0.22
C HIS A 62 -6.90 -10.33 -1.29
N THR A 63 -6.29 -11.47 -1.11
CA THR A 63 -5.25 -11.93 -2.01
C THR A 63 -5.76 -12.09 -3.43
N SER A 64 -6.99 -12.52 -3.59
CA SER A 64 -7.49 -12.74 -4.93
C SER A 64 -7.55 -11.47 -5.75
N PHE A 65 -7.73 -10.32 -5.09
CA PHE A 65 -7.72 -9.07 -5.82
C PHE A 65 -6.30 -8.66 -6.19
N PHE A 66 -5.35 -8.86 -5.27
CA PHE A 66 -4.01 -8.34 -5.48
C PHE A 66 -3.08 -9.28 -6.22
N LEU A 67 -3.35 -10.56 -6.24
CA LEU A 67 -2.49 -11.49 -6.96
C LEU A 67 -2.37 -11.15 -8.44
N PRO A 68 -3.45 -10.91 -9.17
CA PRO A 68 -3.30 -10.52 -10.56
C PRO A 68 -2.59 -9.17 -10.73
N ARG A 69 -2.55 -8.38 -9.66
CA ARG A 69 -1.92 -7.08 -9.70
C ARG A 69 -0.58 -7.07 -9.00
N LYS A 70 -0.01 -8.25 -8.83
CA LYS A 70 1.23 -8.39 -8.09
C LYS A 70 2.36 -7.49 -8.60
N PRO A 71 2.54 -7.32 -9.88
CA PRO A 71 3.66 -6.49 -10.33
C PRO A 71 3.60 -5.04 -9.85
N LYS A 72 2.42 -4.57 -9.48
CA LYS A 72 2.31 -3.21 -9.01
C LYS A 72 1.84 -3.12 -7.57
N THR A 73 1.95 -4.21 -6.82
CA THR A 73 1.52 -4.25 -5.43
C THR A 73 2.73 -4.36 -4.53
N ILE A 74 2.80 -3.49 -3.55
CA ILE A 74 3.86 -3.50 -2.56
C ILE A 74 3.25 -3.71 -1.20
N VAL A 75 3.67 -4.75 -0.53
CA VAL A 75 3.10 -5.11 0.76
C VAL A 75 3.94 -4.50 1.87
N LEU A 76 3.28 -3.78 2.75
CA LEU A 76 3.97 -3.12 3.85
C LEU A 76 4.05 -4.06 5.03
N ALA A 77 5.25 -4.26 5.52
CA ALA A 77 5.43 -5.21 6.59
C ALA A 77 5.28 -4.57 7.93
N GLY A 78 4.79 -5.34 8.80
CA GLY A 78 4.85 -5.03 10.19
C GLY A 78 4.24 -3.78 10.66
N GLY A 79 3.41 -3.27 9.95
CA GLY A 79 2.84 -2.06 10.37
C GLY A 79 2.37 -2.12 11.75
N ASP A 80 1.68 -3.05 12.12
CA ASP A 80 1.14 -3.05 13.38
C ASP A 80 1.82 -3.88 14.29
N ASN A 81 2.63 -4.51 13.94
CA ASN A 81 3.18 -5.28 14.92
C ASN A 81 4.50 -5.52 14.62
N GLN A 82 4.93 -5.50 14.59
CA GLN A 82 5.86 -5.79 14.49
C GLN A 82 6.54 -6.45 14.72
N PRO A 83 7.00 -6.65 14.88
CA PRO A 83 7.79 -7.21 15.11
C PRO A 83 8.60 -7.83 14.55
N GLN A 84 9.10 -7.82 14.19
CA GLN A 84 9.73 -8.23 13.79
C GLN A 84 10.44 -8.85 13.81
N LEU A 85 10.77 -8.92 13.58
CA LEU A 85 11.29 -9.44 13.45
C LEU A 85 12.03 -10.18 13.47
N SER A 86 11.99 -10.09 13.55
CA SER A 86 12.68 -10.94 13.98
C SER A 86 13.30 -11.82 13.09
N GLY A 87 14.12 -11.68 12.66
CA GLY A 87 14.77 -12.47 11.88
C GLY A 87 14.12 -12.92 10.73
N ALA A 88 12.98 -12.63 10.67
CA ALA A 88 12.29 -13.09 9.56
C ALA A 88 12.77 -12.33 8.42
N PRO A 89 13.31 -12.89 7.52
CA PRO A 89 13.75 -12.20 6.39
C PRO A 89 12.59 -11.95 5.55
N THR A 90 12.29 -10.80 5.30
CA THR A 90 11.22 -10.51 4.43
C THR A 90 11.75 -9.61 3.41
N PRO A 91 12.56 -10.02 2.60
CA PRO A 91 13.28 -9.18 1.72
C PRO A 91 12.46 -8.40 0.76
N LYS A 92 11.34 -8.90 0.39
CA LYS A 92 10.62 -8.22 -0.53
C LYS A 92 9.79 -7.20 0.01
N ILE A 93 9.76 -7.01 1.25
CA ILE A 93 8.88 -6.12 1.88
C ILE A 93 9.63 -4.92 2.28
N TYR A 94 9.08 -3.75 2.04
CA TYR A 94 9.74 -2.54 2.37
C TYR A 94 9.09 -1.89 3.52
N GLN A 95 9.86 -1.48 4.43
CA GLN A 95 9.33 -0.85 5.59
C GLN A 95 9.61 0.59 5.59
#